data_ad7d6772f8123e3e2e04cf95be07f388
#
_entry.id   ad7d6772f8123e3e2e04cf95be07f388
#
_cell.length_a   1.000
_cell.length_b   1.000
_cell.length_c   1.000
_cell.angle_alpha   90.00
_cell.angle_beta   90.00
_cell.angle_gamma   90.00
#
_symmetry.space_group_name_H-M   'P 1'
#
loop_
_entity.id
_entity.type
_entity.pdbx_description
1 polymer ?
#
loop_
_entity_poly.entity_id
_entity_poly.type
_entity_poly.pdbx_seq_one_letter_code
_entity_poly.pdbx_strand_id
1 'polypeptide(L)'
;MFPPKTPVGWAIALTGLAMSGFHLYIAFYGPPNAFTLRSTHIGFALVLAFLILPARSGQRAEQPGWFSWLLIALSIVVCAYPVLERDYMINRMIYVDELRTLDLWLGWGMILILLEATRRAVGMALP
;
A
#
# COMPACT_ATOMS: atom_id res chain seq x y z
N MET A 1 -7.26 10.73 22.24
CA MET A 1 -6.92 10.85 20.81
C MET A 1 -7.46 12.20 20.32
N PHE A 2 -6.62 13.10 19.91
CA PHE A 2 -7.06 14.41 19.44
C PHE A 2 -7.64 14.29 18.02
N PRO A 3 -8.71 15.02 17.70
CA PRO A 3 -9.26 15.00 16.34
C PRO A 3 -8.21 15.54 15.35
N PRO A 4 -8.12 14.98 14.15
CA PRO A 4 -7.18 15.45 13.15
C PRO A 4 -7.50 16.90 12.78
N LYS A 5 -6.47 17.76 12.82
CA LYS A 5 -6.62 19.20 12.53
C LYS A 5 -6.34 19.55 11.06
N THR A 6 -5.80 18.61 10.30
CA THR A 6 -5.37 18.81 8.92
C THR A 6 -6.10 17.84 7.98
N PRO A 7 -6.26 18.17 6.68
CA PRO A 7 -6.82 17.23 5.69
C PRO A 7 -6.03 15.92 5.62
N VAL A 8 -4.71 15.99 5.77
CA VAL A 8 -3.84 14.80 5.81
C VAL A 8 -4.10 13.96 7.05
N GLY A 9 -4.29 14.59 8.21
CA GLY A 9 -4.66 13.90 9.45
C GLY A 9 -5.99 13.15 9.31
N TRP A 10 -6.97 13.72 8.63
CA TRP A 10 -8.22 13.04 8.29
C TRP A 10 -8.00 11.88 7.33
N ALA A 11 -7.15 12.03 6.30
CA ALA A 11 -6.79 10.95 5.40
C ALA A 11 -6.14 9.76 6.14
N ILE A 12 -5.23 10.05 7.07
CA ILE A 12 -4.60 9.03 7.92
C ILE A 12 -5.64 8.31 8.79
N ALA A 13 -6.51 9.07 9.46
CA ALA A 13 -7.55 8.52 10.33
C ALA A 13 -8.54 7.64 9.56
N LEU A 14 -9.00 8.10 8.40
CA LEU A 14 -9.92 7.35 7.54
C LEU A 14 -9.27 6.08 6.97
N THR A 15 -8.03 6.17 6.52
CA THR A 15 -7.28 5.00 6.02
C THR A 15 -7.06 3.97 7.12
N GLY A 16 -6.69 4.41 8.32
CA GLY A 16 -6.53 3.53 9.48
C GLY A 16 -7.85 2.88 9.91
N LEU A 17 -8.93 3.64 9.90
CA LEU A 17 -10.27 3.12 10.20
C LEU A 17 -10.74 2.11 9.15
N ALA A 18 -10.53 2.39 7.87
CA ALA A 18 -10.84 1.48 6.77
C ALA A 18 -10.04 0.18 6.87
N MET A 19 -8.74 0.27 7.18
CA MET A 19 -7.88 -0.89 7.41
C MET A 19 -8.39 -1.73 8.60
N SER A 20 -8.72 -1.10 9.71
CA SER A 20 -9.26 -1.78 10.90
C SER A 20 -10.61 -2.44 10.59
N GLY A 21 -11.50 -1.75 9.91
CA GLY A 21 -12.79 -2.27 9.47
C GLY A 21 -12.65 -3.48 8.53
N PHE A 22 -11.71 -3.41 7.60
CA PHE A 22 -11.39 -4.53 6.72
C PHE A 22 -10.94 -5.77 7.49
N HIS A 23 -10.05 -5.61 8.48
CA HIS A 23 -9.58 -6.74 9.29
C HIS A 23 -10.67 -7.28 10.22
N LEU A 24 -11.54 -6.43 10.76
CA LEU A 24 -12.71 -6.87 11.52
C LEU A 24 -13.69 -7.66 10.63
N TYR A 25 -13.96 -7.17 9.43
CA TYR A 25 -14.78 -7.89 8.46
C TYR A 25 -14.23 -9.30 8.18
N ILE A 26 -12.92 -9.43 7.95
CA ILE A 26 -12.27 -10.72 7.74
C ILE A 26 -12.39 -11.62 8.97
N ALA A 27 -12.27 -11.06 10.16
CA ALA A 27 -12.38 -11.83 11.40
C ALA A 27 -13.77 -12.45 11.58
N PHE A 28 -14.83 -11.76 11.13
CA PHE A 28 -16.21 -12.26 11.24
C PHE A 28 -16.65 -13.18 10.09
N TYR A 29 -16.25 -12.85 8.86
CA TYR A 29 -16.75 -13.51 7.66
C TYR A 29 -15.73 -14.43 6.99
N GLY A 30 -14.51 -14.46 7.50
CA GLY A 30 -13.42 -15.21 6.93
C GLY A 30 -12.62 -14.41 5.87
N PRO A 31 -11.38 -14.82 5.61
CA PRO A 31 -10.52 -14.13 4.66
C PRO A 31 -10.96 -14.39 3.21
N PRO A 32 -10.87 -13.38 2.34
CA PRO A 32 -10.92 -13.61 0.91
C PRO A 32 -9.71 -14.44 0.47
N ASN A 33 -9.57 -14.67 -0.84
CA ASN A 33 -8.36 -15.34 -1.33
C ASN A 33 -7.07 -14.61 -0.89
N ALA A 34 -5.95 -15.36 -0.86
CA ALA A 34 -4.68 -14.86 -0.34
C ALA A 34 -4.14 -13.63 -1.10
N PHE A 35 -4.39 -13.53 -2.41
CA PHE A 35 -3.96 -12.38 -3.21
C PHE A 35 -4.71 -11.10 -2.80
N THR A 36 -6.03 -11.17 -2.70
CA THR A 36 -6.87 -10.04 -2.27
C THR A 36 -6.50 -9.60 -0.85
N LEU A 37 -6.36 -10.54 0.08
CA LEU A 37 -6.02 -10.24 1.46
C LEU A 37 -4.68 -9.50 1.56
N ARG A 38 -3.64 -10.08 0.96
CA ARG A 38 -2.28 -9.54 1.03
C ARG A 38 -2.17 -8.19 0.33
N SER A 39 -2.72 -8.07 -0.88
CA SER A 39 -2.67 -6.82 -1.65
C SER A 39 -3.41 -5.69 -0.95
N THR A 40 -4.58 -5.95 -0.39
CA THR A 40 -5.35 -4.95 0.34
C THR A 40 -4.61 -4.49 1.60
N HIS A 41 -4.07 -5.43 2.37
CA HIS A 41 -3.29 -5.12 3.57
C HIS A 41 -2.06 -4.27 3.25
N ILE A 42 -1.26 -4.68 2.26
CA ILE A 42 -0.06 -3.94 1.83
C ILE A 42 -0.46 -2.56 1.29
N GLY A 43 -1.56 -2.47 0.54
CA GLY A 43 -2.07 -1.21 0.03
C GLY A 43 -2.36 -0.20 1.13
N PHE A 44 -3.09 -0.60 2.16
CA PHE A 44 -3.33 0.25 3.33
C PHE A 44 -2.03 0.64 4.04
N ALA A 45 -1.12 -0.31 4.25
CA ALA A 45 0.15 -0.06 4.91
C ALA A 45 1.01 0.94 4.14
N LEU A 46 1.09 0.83 2.81
CA LEU A 46 1.85 1.76 1.96
C LEU A 46 1.25 3.16 1.94
N VAL A 47 -0.08 3.27 1.84
CA VAL A 47 -0.76 4.58 1.89
C VAL A 47 -0.47 5.26 3.23
N LEU A 48 -0.61 4.57 4.34
CA LEU A 48 -0.29 5.09 5.67
C LEU A 48 1.19 5.47 5.79
N ALA A 49 2.09 4.62 5.30
CA ALA A 49 3.52 4.90 5.35
C ALA A 49 3.87 6.20 4.61
N PHE A 50 3.34 6.42 3.41
CA PHE A 50 3.63 7.62 2.64
C PHE A 50 2.91 8.88 3.15
N LEU A 51 1.81 8.73 3.88
CA LEU A 51 1.15 9.85 4.56
C LEU A 51 1.88 10.29 5.83
N ILE A 52 2.41 9.32 6.60
CA ILE A 52 2.99 9.57 7.91
C ILE A 52 4.50 9.83 7.83
N LEU A 53 5.22 9.04 7.02
CA LEU A 53 6.68 9.06 6.97
C LEU A 53 7.19 10.13 6.00
N PRO A 54 8.05 11.04 6.47
CA PRO A 54 8.61 12.10 5.63
C PRO A 54 9.57 11.53 4.58
N ALA A 55 9.61 12.16 3.41
CA ALA A 55 10.52 11.77 2.33
C ALA A 55 11.98 12.16 2.62
N ARG A 56 12.19 13.22 3.40
CA ARG A 56 13.51 13.77 3.75
C ARG A 56 13.60 14.06 5.23
N SER A 57 14.80 13.94 5.77
CA SER A 57 15.12 14.40 7.13
C SER A 57 14.81 15.91 7.28
N GLY A 58 14.11 16.27 8.34
CA GLY A 58 13.68 17.65 8.59
C GLY A 58 12.32 18.04 8.00
N GLN A 59 11.70 17.21 7.19
CA GLN A 59 10.32 17.40 6.75
C GLN A 59 9.36 17.06 7.90
N ARG A 60 8.33 17.86 8.09
CA ARG A 60 7.33 17.56 9.12
C ARG A 60 6.55 16.30 8.75
N ALA A 61 6.31 15.45 9.76
CA ALA A 61 5.37 14.36 9.64
C ALA A 61 3.98 14.89 9.24
N GLU A 62 3.21 14.10 8.52
CA GLU A 62 1.87 14.48 8.03
C GLU A 62 1.84 15.65 7.02
N GLN A 63 2.98 15.95 6.39
CA GLN A 63 3.05 16.89 5.27
C GLN A 63 3.69 16.21 4.06
N PRO A 64 2.97 15.30 3.38
CA PRO A 64 3.49 14.62 2.21
C PRO A 64 3.71 15.61 1.07
N GLY A 65 4.91 15.57 0.48
CA GLY A 65 5.20 16.32 -0.74
C GLY A 65 4.51 15.69 -1.97
N TRP A 66 4.60 16.35 -3.12
CA TRP A 66 4.02 15.85 -4.37
C TRP A 66 4.50 14.43 -4.73
N PHE A 67 5.75 14.11 -4.43
CA PHE A 67 6.32 12.78 -4.66
C PHE A 67 5.64 11.71 -3.78
N SER A 68 5.28 12.03 -2.55
CA SER A 68 4.53 11.12 -1.69
C SER A 68 3.12 10.86 -2.22
N TRP A 69 2.46 11.88 -2.75
CA TRP A 69 1.16 11.71 -3.39
C TRP A 69 1.23 10.84 -4.65
N LEU A 70 2.29 10.99 -5.45
CA LEU A 70 2.55 10.11 -6.58
C LEU A 70 2.72 8.65 -6.14
N LEU A 71 3.52 8.41 -5.08
CA LEU A 71 3.73 7.07 -4.53
C LEU A 71 2.44 6.47 -3.94
N ILE A 72 1.60 7.28 -3.31
CA ILE A 72 0.28 6.83 -2.83
C ILE A 72 -0.59 6.38 -4.00
N ALA A 73 -0.68 7.17 -5.06
CA ALA A 73 -1.43 6.82 -6.25
C ALA A 73 -0.93 5.54 -6.91
N LEU A 74 0.40 5.42 -7.08
CA LEU A 74 1.02 4.21 -7.62
C LEU A 74 0.78 2.98 -6.72
N SER A 75 0.85 3.14 -5.41
CA SER A 75 0.56 2.06 -4.46
C SER A 75 -0.87 1.55 -4.59
N ILE A 76 -1.83 2.46 -4.72
CA ILE A 76 -3.23 2.11 -4.92
C ILE A 76 -3.41 1.32 -6.22
N VAL A 77 -2.81 1.77 -7.33
CA VAL A 77 -2.90 1.10 -8.63
C VAL A 77 -2.29 -0.30 -8.57
N VAL A 78 -1.08 -0.42 -8.05
CA VAL A 78 -0.35 -1.70 -7.98
C VAL A 78 -1.05 -2.70 -7.07
N CYS A 79 -1.59 -2.24 -5.94
CA CYS A 79 -2.30 -3.12 -4.99
C CYS A 79 -3.75 -3.43 -5.43
N ALA A 80 -4.38 -2.57 -6.21
CA ALA A 80 -5.72 -2.82 -6.76
C ALA A 80 -5.70 -3.86 -7.88
N TYR A 81 -4.63 -3.94 -8.65
CA TYR A 81 -4.53 -4.86 -9.78
C TYR A 81 -4.78 -6.33 -9.39
N PRO A 82 -4.13 -6.93 -8.38
CA PRO A 82 -4.40 -8.31 -7.98
C PRO A 82 -5.82 -8.52 -7.44
N VAL A 83 -6.44 -7.47 -6.91
CA VAL A 83 -7.82 -7.54 -6.42
C VAL A 83 -8.82 -7.54 -7.57
N LEU A 84 -8.60 -6.69 -8.58
CA LEU A 84 -9.44 -6.60 -9.77
C LEU A 84 -9.29 -7.82 -10.68
N GLU A 85 -8.06 -8.30 -10.86
CA GLU A 85 -7.71 -9.46 -11.68
C GLU A 85 -7.60 -10.77 -10.87
N ARG A 86 -8.40 -10.88 -9.80
CA ARG A 86 -8.33 -12.01 -8.86
C ARG A 86 -8.49 -13.36 -9.55
N ASP A 87 -9.38 -13.46 -10.53
CA ASP A 87 -9.65 -14.73 -11.23
C ASP A 87 -8.44 -15.17 -12.06
N TYR A 88 -7.76 -14.22 -12.71
CA TYR A 88 -6.48 -14.45 -13.36
C TYR A 88 -5.40 -14.89 -12.37
N MET A 89 -5.29 -14.21 -11.24
CA MET A 89 -4.28 -14.51 -10.21
C MET A 89 -4.49 -15.88 -9.57
N ILE A 90 -5.73 -16.30 -9.37
CA ILE A 90 -6.07 -17.59 -8.76
C ILE A 90 -5.87 -18.75 -9.75
N ASN A 91 -6.29 -18.57 -10.99
CA ASN A 91 -6.30 -19.62 -12.00
C ASN A 91 -4.96 -19.79 -12.71
N ARG A 92 -4.06 -18.83 -12.60
CA ARG A 92 -2.74 -18.91 -13.23
C ARG A 92 -1.87 -19.96 -12.54
N MET A 93 -1.32 -20.87 -13.32
CA MET A 93 -0.32 -21.83 -12.83
C MET A 93 1.04 -21.15 -12.70
N ILE A 94 1.52 -21.06 -11.48
CA ILE A 94 2.86 -20.51 -11.18
C ILE A 94 3.91 -21.39 -11.84
N TYR A 95 4.86 -20.79 -12.54
CA TYR A 95 5.95 -21.39 -13.32
C TYR A 95 5.54 -22.07 -14.65
N VAL A 96 4.26 -22.13 -14.97
CA VAL A 96 3.76 -22.75 -16.22
C VAL A 96 3.21 -21.69 -17.17
N ASP A 97 2.32 -20.84 -16.67
CA ASP A 97 1.70 -19.80 -17.48
C ASP A 97 2.62 -18.58 -17.63
N GLU A 98 2.66 -18.02 -18.83
CA GLU A 98 3.42 -16.82 -19.12
C GLU A 98 2.87 -15.62 -18.34
N LEU A 99 3.78 -14.75 -17.88
CA LEU A 99 3.43 -13.49 -17.25
C LEU A 99 2.99 -12.47 -18.32
N ARG A 100 1.90 -11.78 -18.05
CA ARG A 100 1.55 -10.60 -18.84
C ARG A 100 2.62 -9.51 -18.66
N THR A 101 2.89 -8.75 -19.70
CA THR A 101 3.82 -7.60 -19.64
C THR A 101 3.43 -6.64 -18.50
N LEU A 102 2.14 -6.45 -18.28
CA LEU A 102 1.61 -5.62 -17.19
C LEU A 102 2.00 -6.15 -15.80
N ASP A 103 2.00 -7.48 -15.60
CA ASP A 103 2.42 -8.10 -14.33
C ASP A 103 3.88 -7.78 -14.00
N LEU A 104 4.74 -7.81 -15.03
CA LEU A 104 6.16 -7.48 -14.87
C LEU A 104 6.37 -6.01 -14.47
N TRP A 105 5.70 -5.08 -15.16
CA TRP A 105 5.81 -3.65 -14.85
C TRP A 105 5.25 -3.32 -13.47
N LEU A 106 4.10 -3.88 -13.11
CA LEU A 106 3.51 -3.67 -11.79
C LEU A 106 4.34 -4.35 -10.69
N GLY A 107 4.92 -5.52 -10.96
CA GLY A 107 5.83 -6.19 -10.04
C GLY A 107 7.08 -5.36 -9.73
N TRP A 108 7.74 -4.83 -10.76
CA TRP A 108 8.87 -3.91 -10.59
C TRP A 108 8.47 -2.64 -9.85
N GLY A 109 7.32 -2.07 -10.21
CA GLY A 109 6.75 -0.91 -9.50
C GLY A 109 6.55 -1.19 -8.02
N MET A 110 6.02 -2.35 -7.66
CA MET A 110 5.82 -2.76 -6.27
C MET A 110 7.14 -2.88 -5.51
N ILE A 111 8.17 -3.48 -6.12
CA ILE A 111 9.50 -3.59 -5.50
C ILE A 111 10.07 -2.20 -5.20
N LEU A 112 10.02 -1.27 -6.15
CA LEU A 112 10.53 0.09 -5.96
C LEU A 112 9.74 0.86 -4.89
N ILE A 113 8.43 0.72 -4.86
CA ILE A 113 7.56 1.35 -3.85
C ILE A 113 7.88 0.81 -2.46
N LEU A 114 8.04 -0.51 -2.32
CA LEU A 114 8.40 -1.15 -1.05
C LEU A 114 9.79 -0.73 -0.57
N LEU A 115 10.78 -0.64 -1.45
CA LEU A 115 12.11 -0.16 -1.11
C LEU A 115 12.07 1.28 -0.60
N GLU A 116 11.31 2.16 -1.25
CA GLU A 116 11.15 3.55 -0.80
C GLU A 116 10.41 3.64 0.53
N ALA A 117 9.36 2.85 0.74
CA ALA A 117 8.65 2.78 2.02
C ALA A 117 9.57 2.29 3.16
N THR A 118 10.37 1.27 2.89
CA THR A 118 11.35 0.73 3.84
C THR A 118 12.42 1.79 4.17
N ARG A 119 12.95 2.47 3.15
CA ARG A 119 13.90 3.57 3.35
C ARG A 119 13.35 4.65 4.28
N ARG A 120 12.08 5.01 4.12
CA ARG A 120 11.44 6.01 5.00
C ARG A 120 11.20 5.48 6.41
N ALA A 121 10.81 4.22 6.55
CA ALA A 121 10.50 3.62 7.85
C ALA A 121 11.74 3.40 8.71
N VAL A 122 12.83 2.93 8.10
CA VAL A 122 14.09 2.64 8.81
C VAL A 122 14.96 3.89 8.95
N GLY A 123 14.66 4.92 8.15
CA GLY A 123 15.47 6.15 8.09
C GLY A 123 16.76 5.95 7.30
N MET A 124 17.52 7.03 7.21
CA MET A 124 18.82 7.04 6.51
C MET A 124 19.93 6.32 7.31
N ALA A 125 19.58 5.58 8.34
CA ALA A 125 20.52 4.88 9.22
C ALA A 125 21.09 3.59 8.62
N LEU A 126 20.52 3.12 7.50
CA LEU A 126 21.15 2.07 6.70
C LEU A 126 21.90 2.73 5.55
N PRO A 127 23.22 2.62 5.53
CA PRO A 127 24.02 3.02 4.39
C PRO A 127 23.68 2.19 3.15
#